data_672e1fe4e9a7fbcf0b2176650732b0aa
#
_entry.id   672e1fe4e9a7fbcf0b2176650732b0aa
#
_cell.length_a   1.000
_cell.length_b   1.000
_cell.length_c   1.000
_cell.angle_alpha   90.00
_cell.angle_beta   90.00
_cell.angle_gamma   90.00
#
_symmetry.space_group_name_H-M   'P 1'
#
loop_
_entity.id
_entity.type
_entity.pdbx_description
1 polymer ?
#
loop_
_entity_poly.entity_id
_entity_poly.type
_entity_poly.pdbx_seq_one_letter_code
_entity_poly.pdbx_strand_id
1 'polypeptide(L)'
;MTTFKLPKLVLTDIDGVWTDGGMYYFNNMEEGKKFNVRDGVGALLLKSAGIPWGIVTGEKNELLENRARKLKCEILLMNVKNKTKAAEILAHKMGITLSDIAFIGDEINNIKLLSKVGFSASPSDACSYVKKHVNVTLKHKGGEGVFKEFAELILFNGGILDETRDKVIASFQKR
;
A
#
# COMPACT_ATOMS: atom_id res chain seq x y z
N MET A 1 9.69 -16.36 20.66
CA MET A 1 9.20 -15.16 19.96
C MET A 1 9.38 -15.39 18.47
N THR A 2 8.31 -15.44 17.70
CA THR A 2 8.41 -15.55 16.23
C THR A 2 8.96 -14.23 15.71
N THR A 3 10.15 -14.28 15.12
CA THR A 3 10.78 -13.12 14.45
C THR A 3 9.88 -12.66 13.29
N PHE A 4 9.57 -11.36 13.21
CA PHE A 4 8.80 -10.79 12.10
C PHE A 4 9.58 -11.02 10.79
N LYS A 5 8.93 -11.68 9.84
CA LYS A 5 9.49 -11.91 8.52
C LYS A 5 9.17 -10.72 7.63
N LEU A 6 10.20 -10.04 7.11
CA LEU A 6 10.01 -8.97 6.13
C LEU A 6 9.28 -9.51 4.89
N PRO A 7 8.26 -8.80 4.39
CA PRO A 7 7.58 -9.18 3.17
C PRO A 7 8.52 -9.03 1.97
N LYS A 8 8.35 -9.90 0.98
CA LYS A 8 9.04 -9.80 -0.31
C LYS A 8 8.31 -8.88 -1.29
N LEU A 9 7.08 -8.50 -0.98
CA LEU A 9 6.26 -7.57 -1.75
C LEU A 9 5.26 -6.86 -0.83
N VAL A 10 5.08 -5.56 -1.02
CA VAL A 10 4.04 -4.79 -0.37
C VAL A 10 3.00 -4.37 -1.41
N LEU A 11 1.74 -4.71 -1.20
CA LEU A 11 0.62 -4.29 -2.03
C LEU A 11 -0.29 -3.33 -1.26
N THR A 12 -0.93 -2.43 -1.98
CA THR A 12 -1.86 -1.46 -1.40
C THR A 12 -3.10 -1.30 -2.26
N ASP A 13 -4.26 -1.08 -1.61
CA ASP A 13 -5.40 -0.46 -2.25
C ASP A 13 -5.15 1.05 -2.42
N ILE A 14 -6.02 1.75 -3.08
CA ILE A 14 -5.95 3.20 -3.31
C ILE A 14 -7.05 3.95 -2.56
N ASP A 15 -8.30 3.70 -2.94
CA ASP A 15 -9.42 4.44 -2.36
C ASP A 15 -9.62 4.00 -0.90
N GLY A 16 -9.80 4.99 -0.01
CA GLY A 16 -9.81 4.75 1.42
C GLY A 16 -8.45 4.41 2.06
N VAL A 17 -7.35 4.35 1.27
CA VAL A 17 -5.97 4.17 1.78
C VAL A 17 -5.11 5.37 1.41
N TRP A 18 -4.79 5.56 0.12
CA TRP A 18 -4.04 6.72 -0.37
C TRP A 18 -4.89 7.97 -0.49
N THR A 19 -6.19 7.79 -0.61
CA THR A 19 -7.23 8.83 -0.59
C THR A 19 -8.09 8.66 0.66
N ASP A 20 -8.86 9.68 0.96
CA ASP A 20 -9.89 9.66 2.01
C ASP A 20 -11.21 8.99 1.55
N GLY A 21 -11.22 8.35 0.38
CA GLY A 21 -12.42 7.77 -0.23
C GLY A 21 -13.35 8.81 -0.86
N GLY A 22 -13.07 10.10 -0.72
CA GLY A 22 -13.85 11.19 -1.32
C GLY A 22 -13.65 11.25 -2.84
N MET A 23 -14.77 11.47 -3.56
CA MET A 23 -14.80 11.68 -5.00
C MET A 23 -15.20 13.13 -5.30
N TYR A 24 -14.38 13.84 -6.05
CA TYR A 24 -14.68 15.20 -6.51
C TYR A 24 -15.19 15.13 -7.95
N TYR A 25 -16.42 15.58 -8.17
CA TYR A 25 -17.01 15.68 -9.52
C TYR A 25 -17.11 17.14 -9.93
N PHE A 26 -16.60 17.43 -11.11
CA PHE A 26 -16.64 18.77 -11.71
C PHE A 26 -17.69 18.86 -12.82
N ASN A 27 -18.18 20.08 -13.11
CA ASN A 27 -19.26 20.29 -14.11
C ASN A 27 -18.89 19.83 -15.53
N ASN A 28 -17.61 19.73 -15.85
CA ASN A 28 -17.09 19.24 -17.13
C ASN A 28 -16.92 17.70 -17.20
N MET A 29 -17.55 16.96 -16.28
CA MET A 29 -17.45 15.51 -16.14
C MET A 29 -16.05 14.99 -15.74
N GLU A 30 -15.15 15.86 -15.34
CA GLU A 30 -13.87 15.46 -14.77
C GLU A 30 -14.04 14.99 -13.31
N GLU A 31 -13.22 14.02 -12.94
CA GLU A 31 -13.13 13.51 -11.57
C GLU A 31 -11.82 13.93 -10.92
N GLY A 32 -11.84 14.18 -9.63
CA GLY A 32 -10.66 14.49 -8.83
C GLY A 32 -10.53 13.57 -7.63
N LYS A 33 -9.29 13.29 -7.23
CA LYS A 33 -8.95 12.57 -5.99
C LYS A 33 -7.87 13.32 -5.23
N LYS A 34 -7.99 13.36 -3.91
CA LYS A 34 -7.00 13.95 -3.02
C LYS A 34 -6.00 12.89 -2.55
N PHE A 35 -4.72 13.05 -2.92
CA PHE A 35 -3.63 12.23 -2.44
C PHE A 35 -2.80 12.96 -1.39
N ASN A 36 -2.22 12.21 -0.45
CA ASN A 36 -1.27 12.76 0.51
C ASN A 36 0.18 12.58 0.01
N VAL A 37 0.99 13.62 0.15
CA VAL A 37 2.41 13.57 -0.25
C VAL A 37 3.22 12.62 0.62
N ARG A 38 2.81 12.42 1.89
CA ARG A 38 3.50 11.54 2.85
C ARG A 38 3.56 10.10 2.38
N ASP A 39 2.53 9.61 1.68
CA ASP A 39 2.51 8.23 1.17
C ASP A 39 3.61 7.96 0.15
N GLY A 40 4.02 8.99 -0.59
CA GLY A 40 5.19 8.92 -1.46
C GLY A 40 6.51 8.68 -0.70
N VAL A 41 6.59 9.13 0.56
CA VAL A 41 7.75 8.82 1.42
C VAL A 41 7.73 7.36 1.83
N GLY A 42 6.55 6.78 2.10
CA GLY A 42 6.40 5.35 2.35
C GLY A 42 6.91 4.49 1.19
N ALA A 43 6.51 4.86 -0.04
CA ALA A 43 7.00 4.22 -1.26
C ALA A 43 8.53 4.31 -1.41
N LEU A 44 9.11 5.49 -1.10
CA LEU A 44 10.55 5.71 -1.14
C LEU A 44 11.29 4.87 -0.10
N LEU A 45 10.76 4.75 1.12
CA LEU A 45 11.32 3.92 2.18
C LEU A 45 11.37 2.45 1.75
N LEU A 46 10.25 1.88 1.26
CA LEU A 46 10.22 0.50 0.78
C LEU A 46 11.23 0.27 -0.34
N LYS A 47 11.31 1.19 -1.30
CA LYS A 47 12.30 1.13 -2.38
C LYS A 47 13.73 1.16 -1.86
N SER A 48 14.04 2.04 -0.91
CA SER A 48 15.38 2.12 -0.29
C SER A 48 15.76 0.87 0.49
N ALA A 49 14.76 0.18 1.05
CA ALA A 49 14.93 -1.11 1.72
C ALA A 49 15.04 -2.30 0.75
N GLY A 50 14.89 -2.08 -0.57
CA GLY A 50 14.89 -3.15 -1.57
C GLY A 50 13.61 -3.99 -1.55
N ILE A 51 12.52 -3.48 -0.96
CA ILE A 51 11.23 -4.17 -0.92
C ILE A 51 10.34 -3.60 -2.04
N PRO A 52 10.02 -4.40 -3.08
CA PRO A 52 9.11 -3.97 -4.14
C PRO A 52 7.72 -3.70 -3.57
N TRP A 53 7.04 -2.74 -4.18
CA TRP A 53 5.67 -2.39 -3.82
C TRP A 53 4.81 -2.16 -5.05
N GLY A 54 3.50 -2.30 -4.88
CA GLY A 54 2.56 -2.13 -5.97
C GLY A 54 1.15 -1.77 -5.52
N ILE A 55 0.36 -1.35 -6.49
CA ILE A 55 -1.03 -0.92 -6.34
C ILE A 55 -1.94 -1.99 -6.94
N VAL A 56 -3.01 -2.35 -6.22
CA VAL A 56 -4.07 -3.25 -6.69
C VAL A 56 -5.42 -2.59 -6.43
N THR A 57 -6.04 -2.04 -7.46
CA THR A 57 -7.30 -1.29 -7.35
C THR A 57 -8.38 -1.80 -8.31
N GLY A 58 -9.64 -1.67 -7.90
CA GLY A 58 -10.80 -1.94 -8.76
C GLY A 58 -11.04 -0.88 -9.82
N GLU A 59 -10.52 0.31 -9.61
CA GLU A 59 -10.69 1.43 -10.53
C GLU A 59 -9.63 1.48 -11.63
N LYS A 60 -9.97 2.18 -12.70
CA LYS A 60 -9.05 2.53 -13.78
C LYS A 60 -9.30 3.99 -14.15
N ASN A 61 -8.33 4.85 -13.83
CA ASN A 61 -8.35 6.24 -14.30
C ASN A 61 -6.93 6.80 -14.44
N GLU A 62 -6.80 7.87 -15.21
CA GLU A 62 -5.51 8.50 -15.51
C GLU A 62 -4.87 9.15 -14.28
N LEU A 63 -5.65 9.59 -13.29
CA LEU A 63 -5.12 10.18 -12.05
C LEU A 63 -4.25 9.16 -11.30
N LEU A 64 -4.70 7.89 -11.25
CA LEU A 64 -3.95 6.80 -10.62
C LEU A 64 -2.68 6.48 -11.42
N GLU A 65 -2.78 6.40 -12.75
CA GLU A 65 -1.63 6.16 -13.62
C GLU A 65 -0.57 7.26 -13.46
N ASN A 66 -1.01 8.52 -13.44
CA ASN A 66 -0.11 9.67 -13.25
C ASN A 66 0.54 9.65 -11.86
N ARG A 67 -0.21 9.31 -10.82
CA ARG A 67 0.32 9.18 -9.46
C ARG A 67 1.34 8.05 -9.37
N ALA A 68 1.01 6.87 -9.88
CA ALA A 68 1.89 5.71 -9.90
C ALA A 68 3.20 6.01 -10.67
N ARG A 69 3.09 6.63 -11.84
CA ARG A 69 4.25 7.04 -12.66
C ARG A 69 5.16 8.02 -11.91
N LYS A 70 4.58 9.04 -11.26
CA LYS A 70 5.33 10.02 -10.45
C LYS A 70 6.12 9.36 -9.31
N LEU A 71 5.57 8.31 -8.72
CA LEU A 71 6.19 7.55 -7.63
C LEU A 71 7.09 6.41 -8.12
N LYS A 72 7.19 6.21 -9.44
CA LYS A 72 7.92 5.10 -10.06
C LYS A 72 7.44 3.73 -9.53
N CYS A 73 6.12 3.59 -9.41
CA CYS A 73 5.47 2.33 -9.05
C CYS A 73 5.59 1.36 -10.23
N GLU A 74 6.24 0.22 -10.03
CA GLU A 74 6.47 -0.76 -11.10
C GLU A 74 5.31 -1.75 -11.23
N ILE A 75 4.52 -1.91 -10.19
CA ILE A 75 3.39 -2.85 -10.14
C ILE A 75 2.10 -2.06 -9.98
N LEU A 76 1.37 -1.86 -11.08
CA LEU A 76 0.09 -1.17 -11.10
C LEU A 76 -0.98 -2.08 -11.72
N LEU A 77 -1.82 -2.65 -10.88
CA LEU A 77 -2.94 -3.52 -11.27
C LEU A 77 -4.25 -2.74 -11.09
N MET A 78 -4.81 -2.28 -12.20
CA MET A 78 -6.09 -1.55 -12.24
C MET A 78 -7.21 -2.39 -12.82
N ASN A 79 -8.45 -1.96 -12.61
CA ASN A 79 -9.67 -2.69 -13.03
C ASN A 79 -9.72 -4.13 -12.50
N VAL A 80 -9.22 -4.34 -11.28
CA VAL A 80 -9.11 -5.66 -10.66
C VAL A 80 -10.38 -5.99 -9.89
N LYS A 81 -11.21 -6.87 -10.43
CA LYS A 81 -12.43 -7.35 -9.76
C LYS A 81 -12.13 -8.35 -8.63
N ASN A 82 -11.08 -9.16 -8.77
CA ASN A 82 -10.67 -10.15 -7.77
C ASN A 82 -9.21 -9.93 -7.38
N LYS A 83 -9.00 -9.09 -6.35
CA LYS A 83 -7.67 -8.71 -5.86
C LYS A 83 -6.87 -9.92 -5.36
N THR A 84 -7.53 -10.91 -4.77
CA THR A 84 -6.86 -12.15 -4.32
C THR A 84 -6.26 -12.91 -5.48
N LYS A 85 -7.05 -13.16 -6.55
CA LYS A 85 -6.57 -13.86 -7.74
C LYS A 85 -5.44 -13.07 -8.43
N ALA A 86 -5.56 -11.75 -8.50
CA ALA A 86 -4.50 -10.90 -9.07
C ALA A 86 -3.20 -11.01 -8.25
N ALA A 87 -3.29 -10.99 -6.93
CA ALA A 87 -2.13 -11.16 -6.05
C ALA A 87 -1.53 -12.57 -6.15
N GLU A 88 -2.34 -13.62 -6.28
CA GLU A 88 -1.89 -15.01 -6.48
C GLU A 88 -1.10 -15.15 -7.80
N ILE A 89 -1.61 -14.58 -8.90
CA ILE A 89 -0.92 -14.57 -10.20
C ILE A 89 0.41 -13.81 -10.12
N LEU A 90 0.41 -12.65 -9.47
CA LEU A 90 1.61 -11.84 -9.30
C LEU A 90 2.65 -12.57 -8.43
N ALA A 91 2.22 -13.16 -7.32
CA ALA A 91 3.08 -13.95 -6.44
C ALA A 91 3.74 -15.11 -7.20
N HIS A 92 2.97 -15.86 -7.97
CA HIS A 92 3.49 -16.95 -8.80
C HIS A 92 4.54 -16.45 -9.81
N LYS A 93 4.29 -15.34 -10.49
CA LYS A 93 5.26 -14.73 -11.43
C LYS A 93 6.55 -14.29 -10.76
N MET A 94 6.49 -13.89 -9.49
CA MET A 94 7.64 -13.46 -8.69
C MET A 94 8.35 -14.63 -7.97
N GLY A 95 7.85 -15.86 -8.06
CA GLY A 95 8.38 -17.01 -7.33
C GLY A 95 8.20 -16.90 -5.81
N ILE A 96 7.12 -16.24 -5.36
CA ILE A 96 6.76 -16.05 -3.94
C ILE A 96 5.36 -16.58 -3.67
N THR A 97 4.93 -16.55 -2.41
CA THR A 97 3.59 -16.94 -2.00
C THR A 97 2.84 -15.78 -1.38
N LEU A 98 1.52 -15.89 -1.17
CA LEU A 98 0.74 -14.84 -0.49
C LEU A 98 1.28 -14.56 0.92
N SER A 99 1.85 -15.56 1.62
CA SER A 99 2.46 -15.37 2.94
C SER A 99 3.75 -14.52 2.92
N ASP A 100 4.33 -14.26 1.75
CA ASP A 100 5.46 -13.36 1.56
C ASP A 100 5.01 -11.92 1.20
N ILE A 101 3.69 -11.67 1.14
CA ILE A 101 3.11 -10.37 0.78
C ILE A 101 2.59 -9.67 2.04
N ALA A 102 2.80 -8.36 2.12
CA ALA A 102 2.06 -7.46 3.01
C ALA A 102 1.03 -6.67 2.21
N PHE A 103 -0.19 -6.49 2.74
CA PHE A 103 -1.26 -5.77 2.05
C PHE A 103 -2.02 -4.85 3.01
N ILE A 104 -2.33 -3.64 2.54
CA ILE A 104 -3.20 -2.68 3.22
C ILE A 104 -4.44 -2.40 2.39
N GLY A 105 -5.60 -2.43 3.04
CA GLY A 105 -6.91 -2.15 2.44
C GLY A 105 -7.93 -1.76 3.51
N ASP A 106 -9.04 -1.16 3.08
CA ASP A 106 -10.02 -0.50 3.95
C ASP A 106 -11.44 -1.07 3.87
N GLU A 107 -11.78 -1.76 2.75
CA GLU A 107 -13.16 -2.11 2.44
C GLU A 107 -13.36 -3.64 2.29
N ILE A 108 -14.62 -4.09 2.28
CA ILE A 108 -15.03 -5.50 2.27
C ILE A 108 -14.46 -6.29 1.09
N ASN A 109 -14.28 -5.66 -0.07
CA ASN A 109 -13.68 -6.28 -1.25
C ASN A 109 -12.20 -6.67 -1.05
N ASN A 110 -11.55 -6.16 -0.01
CA ASN A 110 -10.17 -6.45 0.36
C ASN A 110 -10.05 -7.66 1.31
N ILE A 111 -11.11 -8.02 2.04
CA ILE A 111 -11.06 -8.97 3.15
C ILE A 111 -10.43 -10.30 2.76
N LYS A 112 -10.81 -10.84 1.60
CA LYS A 112 -10.28 -12.14 1.14
C LYS A 112 -8.76 -12.12 0.92
N LEU A 113 -8.21 -10.99 0.49
CA LEU A 113 -6.76 -10.83 0.35
C LEU A 113 -6.11 -10.53 1.71
N LEU A 114 -6.69 -9.61 2.49
CA LEU A 114 -6.22 -9.26 3.84
C LEU A 114 -6.05 -10.50 4.74
N SER A 115 -6.98 -11.46 4.65
CA SER A 115 -6.96 -12.69 5.45
C SER A 115 -5.96 -13.75 4.95
N LYS A 116 -5.38 -13.60 3.75
CA LYS A 116 -4.50 -14.62 3.13
C LYS A 116 -3.03 -14.20 3.06
N VAL A 117 -2.75 -12.91 3.13
CA VAL A 117 -1.37 -12.41 3.09
C VAL A 117 -0.63 -12.63 4.40
N GLY A 118 0.70 -12.59 4.36
CA GLY A 118 1.53 -12.80 5.54
C GLY A 118 1.45 -11.68 6.58
N PHE A 119 1.18 -10.43 6.13
CA PHE A 119 0.95 -9.29 7.01
C PHE A 119 -0.07 -8.34 6.42
N SER A 120 -1.10 -8.02 7.17
CA SER A 120 -2.20 -7.18 6.70
C SER A 120 -2.50 -6.03 7.64
N ALA A 121 -2.91 -4.90 7.07
CA ALA A 121 -3.29 -3.71 7.81
C ALA A 121 -4.54 -3.04 7.24
N SER A 122 -5.19 -2.22 8.06
CA SER A 122 -6.24 -1.30 7.64
C SER A 122 -6.02 0.08 8.22
N PRO A 123 -6.52 1.16 7.55
CA PRO A 123 -6.61 2.49 8.12
C PRO A 123 -7.49 2.52 9.38
N SER A 124 -7.33 3.57 10.20
CA SER A 124 -8.12 3.72 11.44
C SER A 124 -9.62 3.93 11.21
N ASP A 125 -9.99 4.43 10.05
CA ASP A 125 -11.38 4.69 9.63
C ASP A 125 -11.98 3.60 8.76
N ALA A 126 -11.25 2.53 8.44
CA ALA A 126 -11.81 1.35 7.81
C ALA A 126 -12.99 0.80 8.61
N CYS A 127 -13.96 0.17 7.94
CA CYS A 127 -15.13 -0.34 8.63
C CYS A 127 -14.76 -1.41 9.68
N SER A 128 -15.58 -1.51 10.74
CA SER A 128 -15.30 -2.39 11.88
C SER A 128 -15.16 -3.87 11.47
N TYR A 129 -15.84 -4.26 10.41
CA TYR A 129 -15.79 -5.63 9.88
C TYR A 129 -14.41 -5.93 9.25
N VAL A 130 -13.85 -4.98 8.48
CA VAL A 130 -12.49 -5.14 7.90
C VAL A 130 -11.43 -5.23 8.98
N LYS A 131 -11.53 -4.38 10.02
CA LYS A 131 -10.58 -4.38 11.16
C LYS A 131 -10.46 -5.72 11.87
N LYS A 132 -11.49 -6.56 11.83
CA LYS A 132 -11.44 -7.91 12.41
C LYS A 132 -10.65 -8.92 11.57
N HIS A 133 -10.29 -8.57 10.33
CA HIS A 133 -9.64 -9.45 9.37
C HIS A 133 -8.19 -9.03 9.04
N VAL A 134 -7.63 -8.10 9.79
CA VAL A 134 -6.26 -7.62 9.62
C VAL A 134 -5.39 -7.93 10.84
N ASN A 135 -4.09 -8.01 10.64
CA ASN A 135 -3.13 -8.16 11.73
C ASN A 135 -3.03 -6.88 12.58
N VAL A 136 -3.21 -5.70 11.95
CA VAL A 136 -3.12 -4.41 12.63
C VAL A 136 -4.05 -3.37 12.03
N THR A 137 -4.71 -2.60 12.88
CA THR A 137 -5.36 -1.34 12.50
C THR A 137 -4.37 -0.21 12.78
N LEU A 138 -4.05 0.57 11.76
CA LEU A 138 -3.12 1.70 11.83
C LEU A 138 -3.77 2.91 12.52
N LYS A 139 -2.97 3.91 12.88
CA LYS A 139 -3.43 5.12 13.59
C LYS A 139 -4.00 6.17 12.64
N HIS A 140 -3.40 6.31 11.46
CA HIS A 140 -3.84 7.27 10.46
C HIS A 140 -5.08 6.77 9.72
N LYS A 141 -5.92 7.73 9.31
CA LYS A 141 -7.04 7.48 8.38
C LYS A 141 -6.54 7.37 6.95
N GLY A 142 -7.41 6.83 6.08
CA GLY A 142 -7.21 6.93 4.64
C GLY A 142 -6.95 8.37 4.19
N GLY A 143 -6.02 8.55 3.25
CA GLY A 143 -5.63 9.88 2.76
C GLY A 143 -4.81 10.75 3.72
N GLU A 144 -4.46 10.26 4.91
CA GLU A 144 -3.67 11.01 5.90
C GLU A 144 -2.21 10.53 6.01
N GLY A 145 -1.74 9.76 5.05
CA GLY A 145 -0.37 9.21 5.06
C GLY A 145 -0.31 7.81 5.68
N VAL A 146 -1.40 7.07 5.67
CA VAL A 146 -1.51 5.73 6.27
C VAL A 146 -0.61 4.70 5.57
N PHE A 147 -0.39 4.83 4.26
CA PHE A 147 0.54 3.95 3.56
C PHE A 147 1.99 4.17 4.02
N LYS A 148 2.38 5.43 4.33
CA LYS A 148 3.68 5.70 4.97
C LYS A 148 3.77 5.00 6.33
N GLU A 149 2.75 5.12 7.17
CA GLU A 149 2.72 4.43 8.47
C GLU A 149 2.87 2.92 8.31
N PHE A 150 2.17 2.33 7.34
CA PHE A 150 2.29 0.90 7.04
C PHE A 150 3.71 0.49 6.64
N ALA A 151 4.33 1.25 5.74
CA ALA A 151 5.72 1.02 5.32
C ALA A 151 6.69 1.12 6.50
N GLU A 152 6.55 2.17 7.33
CA GLU A 152 7.38 2.35 8.53
C GLU A 152 7.19 1.22 9.54
N LEU A 153 5.96 0.74 9.74
CA LEU A 153 5.67 -0.38 10.64
C LEU A 153 6.33 -1.68 10.16
N ILE A 154 6.27 -1.98 8.85
CA ILE A 154 6.95 -3.13 8.27
C ILE A 154 8.45 -3.07 8.52
N LEU A 155 9.07 -1.92 8.24
CA LEU A 155 10.52 -1.74 8.39
C LEU A 155 10.94 -1.74 9.86
N PHE A 156 10.11 -1.20 10.75
CA PHE A 156 10.33 -1.21 12.20
C PHE A 156 10.30 -2.65 12.75
N ASN A 157 9.27 -3.41 12.41
CA ASN A 157 9.16 -4.80 12.82
C ASN A 157 10.30 -5.67 12.26
N GLY A 158 10.82 -5.31 11.08
CA GLY A 158 11.99 -5.94 10.46
C GLY A 158 13.33 -5.47 11.02
N GLY A 159 13.34 -4.49 11.94
CA GLY A 159 14.56 -3.96 12.56
C GLY A 159 15.45 -3.12 11.64
N ILE A 160 14.92 -2.64 10.50
CA ILE A 160 15.70 -1.92 9.47
C ILE A 160 15.21 -0.48 9.20
N LEU A 161 14.28 0.05 10.02
CA LEU A 161 13.66 1.35 9.75
C LEU A 161 14.67 2.49 9.79
N ASP A 162 15.50 2.56 10.83
CA ASP A 162 16.41 3.69 11.03
C ASP A 162 17.52 3.69 9.98
N GLU A 163 18.12 2.53 9.69
CA GLU A 163 19.08 2.38 8.60
C GLU A 163 18.48 2.80 7.24
N THR A 164 17.21 2.44 7.00
CA THR A 164 16.51 2.81 5.76
C THR A 164 16.25 4.32 5.69
N ARG A 165 15.88 4.96 6.80
CA ARG A 165 15.71 6.41 6.88
C ARG A 165 17.02 7.15 6.58
N ASP A 166 18.11 6.70 7.14
CA ASP A 166 19.44 7.28 6.90
C ASP A 166 19.83 7.18 5.43
N LYS A 167 19.59 6.05 4.78
CA LYS A 167 19.80 5.88 3.33
C LYS A 167 18.96 6.87 2.51
N VAL A 168 17.70 7.07 2.89
CA VAL A 168 16.81 8.04 2.22
C VAL A 168 17.31 9.47 2.42
N ILE A 169 17.68 9.87 3.64
CA ILE A 169 18.23 11.21 3.95
C ILE A 169 19.49 11.46 3.12
N ALA A 170 20.42 10.52 3.12
CA ALA A 170 21.65 10.62 2.35
C ALA A 170 21.39 10.75 0.83
N SER A 171 20.32 10.17 0.30
CA SER A 171 19.96 10.27 -1.12
C SER A 171 19.54 11.68 -1.54
N PHE A 172 19.00 12.48 -0.63
CA PHE A 172 18.62 13.88 -0.89
C PHE A 172 19.82 14.84 -0.85
N GLN A 173 20.89 14.48 -0.15
CA GLN A 173 22.10 15.30 -0.07
C GLN A 173 23.02 15.14 -1.30
N LYS A 174 22.82 14.11 -2.11
CA LYS A 174 23.61 13.82 -3.31
C LYS A 174 23.02 14.41 -4.60
N ARG A 175 21.93 15.16 -4.51
CA ARG A 175 21.25 15.86 -5.62
C ARG A 175 21.54 17.35 -5.57
#